data_64a5909f6a8556bdd7f9e9dfd6316741
#
_entry.id   64a5909f6a8556bdd7f9e9dfd6316741
#
_cell.length_a   1.000
_cell.length_b   1.000
_cell.length_c   1.000
_cell.angle_alpha   90.00
_cell.angle_beta   90.00
_cell.angle_gamma   90.00
#
_symmetry.space_group_name_H-M   'P 1'
#
loop_
_entity.id
_entity.type
_entity.pdbx_description
1 polymer ?
#
loop_
_entity_poly.entity_id
_entity_poly.type
_entity_poly.pdbx_seq_one_letter_code
_entity_poly.pdbx_strand_id
1 'polypeptide(L)'
;LKHITNYQTMPSKKSTSTANAPAPAAGGKAKKANRFKPVVIYLGPYTIGAGQTRVHEIKLPKYVGSVRTMVVAANADLDAYGMAEKTTPVRSPLMLLASLPRKVTPKEKVTLPVTVFAMENHVKNVTLQVKANNGFRVIGKSTQSVSFARPDEKVAYFDLEVADLTGIGKVTVTATSGKEKASYDVELDIMNPNPVTTTYKEIVLEPGQSGRIDWASFGVAGSNKARLEVSSFPSIDFNRRLDYLIQYPHGCVEQTTSGVFPQLYLADIADIDLARKTKIQKNITAGIQKLSQFQVADGG
;
A
#
# COMPACT_ATOMS: atom_id res chain seq x y z
N LEU A 1 27.34 -23.66 10.91
CA LEU A 1 25.95 -23.13 10.85
C LEU A 1 25.90 -21.98 9.84
N LYS A 2 25.71 -22.33 8.56
CA LYS A 2 25.48 -21.36 7.48
C LYS A 2 23.96 -21.18 7.32
N HIS A 3 23.52 -19.91 7.53
CA HIS A 3 22.33 -19.30 6.97
C HIS A 3 20.94 -19.89 7.30
N ILE A 4 20.36 -19.43 8.39
CA ILE A 4 18.93 -19.17 8.42
C ILE A 4 18.74 -17.64 8.39
N THR A 5 19.03 -17.06 7.25
CA THR A 5 18.66 -15.70 6.90
C THR A 5 17.74 -15.78 5.70
N ASN A 6 16.48 -16.01 5.93
CA ASN A 6 15.38 -15.59 5.05
C ASN A 6 14.06 -16.20 5.54
N TYR A 7 13.54 -15.71 6.66
CA TYR A 7 12.10 -15.71 6.80
C TYR A 7 11.57 -14.57 5.94
N GLN A 8 11.41 -14.85 4.66
CA GLN A 8 10.48 -14.08 3.85
C GLN A 8 9.11 -14.27 4.49
N THR A 9 8.55 -13.19 5.00
CA THR A 9 7.12 -13.10 5.24
C THR A 9 6.44 -13.59 3.97
N MET A 10 5.72 -14.71 4.04
CA MET A 10 4.91 -15.16 2.91
C MET A 10 4.03 -13.99 2.48
N PRO A 11 4.09 -13.56 1.21
CA PRO A 11 3.19 -12.56 0.72
C PRO A 11 1.78 -13.15 0.83
N SER A 12 0.91 -12.48 1.58
CA SER A 12 -0.51 -12.77 1.54
C SER A 12 -0.91 -12.84 0.07
N LYS A 13 -1.56 -13.93 -0.35
CA LYS A 13 -2.07 -14.12 -1.72
C LYS A 13 -2.75 -12.83 -2.15
N LYS A 14 -2.12 -12.09 -3.06
CA LYS A 14 -2.78 -11.02 -3.79
C LYS A 14 -3.86 -11.71 -4.61
N SER A 15 -5.12 -11.44 -4.28
CA SER A 15 -6.20 -11.73 -5.20
C SER A 15 -5.90 -10.96 -6.48
N THR A 16 -5.61 -11.68 -7.54
CA THR A 16 -5.48 -11.13 -8.89
C THR A 16 -6.87 -10.76 -9.38
N SER A 17 -7.32 -9.56 -9.08
CA SER A 17 -8.35 -8.94 -9.88
C SER A 17 -7.66 -8.38 -11.12
N THR A 18 -7.84 -9.05 -12.23
CA THR A 18 -7.51 -8.58 -13.56
C THR A 18 -8.40 -7.38 -13.90
N ALA A 19 -7.97 -6.20 -13.55
CA ALA A 19 -8.44 -4.97 -14.15
C ALA A 19 -7.20 -4.28 -14.72
N ASN A 20 -7.10 -4.28 -16.04
CA ASN A 20 -6.10 -3.53 -16.80
C ASN A 20 -6.26 -2.04 -16.54
N ALA A 21 -5.57 -1.53 -15.54
CA ALA A 21 -5.30 -0.10 -15.44
C ALA A 21 -3.94 0.17 -16.09
N PRO A 22 -3.82 1.16 -16.97
CA PRO A 22 -2.53 1.52 -17.53
C PRO A 22 -1.57 1.90 -16.40
N ALA A 23 -0.32 1.40 -16.50
CA ALA A 23 0.72 1.69 -15.53
C ALA A 23 0.91 3.21 -15.42
N PRO A 24 1.02 3.78 -14.22
CA PRO A 24 1.36 5.18 -14.07
C PRO A 24 2.76 5.43 -14.62
N ALA A 25 2.89 6.45 -15.45
CA ALA A 25 4.17 6.95 -15.94
C ALA A 25 5.13 7.19 -14.78
N ALA A 26 6.43 6.93 -15.02
CA ALA A 26 7.51 7.05 -14.05
C ALA A 26 7.54 8.44 -13.38
N GLY A 27 6.94 8.52 -12.24
CA GLY A 27 6.97 9.63 -11.31
C GLY A 27 6.72 9.06 -9.94
N GLY A 28 7.63 9.25 -9.02
CA GLY A 28 7.75 8.80 -7.64
C GLY A 28 6.71 7.76 -7.17
N LYS A 29 7.17 6.71 -6.51
CA LYS A 29 6.31 5.69 -5.91
C LYS A 29 5.12 6.36 -5.21
N ALA A 30 3.91 6.19 -5.75
CA ALA A 30 2.70 6.69 -5.12
C ALA A 30 2.67 6.18 -3.67
N LYS A 31 2.66 7.10 -2.72
CA LYS A 31 2.54 6.75 -1.30
C LYS A 31 1.23 6.01 -1.15
N LYS A 32 1.28 4.79 -0.63
CA LYS A 32 0.08 4.03 -0.25
C LYS A 32 -0.30 4.41 1.18
N ALA A 33 -1.59 4.51 1.45
CA ALA A 33 -2.11 4.73 2.80
C ALA A 33 -1.58 3.65 3.76
N ASN A 34 -1.00 4.06 4.87
CA ASN A 34 -0.49 3.15 5.90
C ASN A 34 -1.54 2.93 6.98
N ARG A 35 -2.48 2.04 6.71
CA ARG A 35 -3.64 1.80 7.57
C ARG A 35 -3.32 0.97 8.83
N PHE A 36 -2.40 0.04 8.72
CA PHE A 36 -1.98 -0.82 9.82
C PHE A 36 -0.48 -0.71 9.98
N LYS A 37 -0.04 -0.25 11.14
CA LYS A 37 1.36 -0.24 11.53
C LYS A 37 1.62 -1.48 12.38
N PRO A 38 2.05 -2.61 11.79
CA PRO A 38 2.37 -3.78 12.58
C PRO A 38 3.52 -3.44 13.53
N VAL A 39 3.41 -3.85 14.78
CA VAL A 39 4.51 -3.76 15.74
C VAL A 39 5.29 -5.06 15.64
N VAL A 40 6.35 -5.04 14.85
CA VAL A 40 7.29 -6.15 14.69
C VAL A 40 8.68 -5.62 15.03
N ILE A 41 9.28 -6.18 16.06
CA ILE A 41 10.62 -5.82 16.54
C ILE A 41 11.44 -7.10 16.57
N TYR A 42 12.57 -7.10 15.90
CA TYR A 42 13.54 -8.18 15.93
C TYR A 42 14.78 -7.73 16.68
N LEU A 43 15.23 -8.56 17.62
CA LEU A 43 16.44 -8.35 18.40
C LEU A 43 17.31 -9.61 18.30
N GLY A 44 18.57 -9.45 17.93
CA GLY A 44 19.51 -10.57 17.86
C GLY A 44 20.19 -10.70 16.47
N PRO A 45 20.96 -11.78 16.23
CA PRO A 45 21.31 -12.80 17.23
C PRO A 45 22.27 -12.29 18.31
N TYR A 46 22.24 -12.90 19.49
CA TYR A 46 23.15 -12.59 20.60
C TYR A 46 23.79 -13.87 21.13
N THR A 47 25.06 -13.78 21.46
CA THR A 47 25.74 -14.84 22.22
C THR A 47 25.66 -14.54 23.70
N ILE A 48 25.28 -15.54 24.50
CA ILE A 48 25.20 -15.46 25.98
C ILE A 48 26.06 -16.58 26.55
N GLY A 49 27.02 -16.22 27.39
CA GLY A 49 27.87 -17.17 28.09
C GLY A 49 27.14 -17.89 29.24
N ALA A 50 27.74 -18.97 29.72
CA ALA A 50 27.19 -19.73 30.87
C ALA A 50 26.97 -18.83 32.09
N GLY A 51 25.80 -18.91 32.71
CA GLY A 51 25.43 -18.11 33.87
C GLY A 51 25.13 -16.63 33.59
N GLN A 52 25.24 -16.18 32.35
CA GLN A 52 24.91 -14.79 32.00
C GLN A 52 23.43 -14.59 31.72
N THR A 53 22.97 -13.39 32.08
CA THR A 53 21.61 -12.93 31.76
C THR A 53 21.69 -11.66 30.90
N ARG A 54 20.85 -11.56 29.91
CA ARG A 54 20.72 -10.36 29.06
C ARG A 54 19.30 -9.83 29.14
N VAL A 55 19.19 -8.56 29.48
CA VAL A 55 17.89 -7.85 29.56
C VAL A 55 17.77 -6.93 28.37
N HIS A 56 16.59 -6.92 27.75
CA HIS A 56 16.25 -6.05 26.64
C HIS A 56 15.08 -5.16 27.04
N GLU A 57 15.29 -3.86 26.98
CA GLU A 57 14.23 -2.88 27.13
C GLU A 57 13.67 -2.52 25.76
N ILE A 58 12.38 -2.73 25.54
CA ILE A 58 11.70 -2.49 24.27
C ILE A 58 10.67 -1.40 24.46
N LYS A 59 10.87 -0.25 23.79
CA LYS A 59 9.88 0.82 23.73
C LYS A 59 8.83 0.49 22.68
N LEU A 60 7.62 0.20 23.12
CA LEU A 60 6.49 -0.02 22.24
C LEU A 60 5.97 1.32 21.69
N PRO A 61 5.63 1.41 20.38
CA PRO A 61 4.87 2.55 19.86
C PRO A 61 3.49 2.58 20.49
N LYS A 62 2.71 3.65 20.24
CA LYS A 62 1.31 3.71 20.65
C LYS A 62 0.54 2.55 20.01
N TYR A 63 0.29 1.52 20.76
CA TYR A 63 -0.33 0.27 20.35
C TYR A 63 -1.32 -0.19 21.41
N VAL A 64 -2.44 -0.72 20.94
CA VAL A 64 -3.48 -1.31 21.80
C VAL A 64 -3.72 -2.73 21.32
N GLY A 65 -3.62 -3.69 22.22
CA GLY A 65 -3.80 -5.09 21.92
C GLY A 65 -2.92 -5.98 22.76
N SER A 66 -2.25 -6.96 22.17
CA SER A 66 -1.33 -7.87 22.84
C SER A 66 -0.04 -7.99 22.04
N VAL A 67 1.08 -7.98 22.74
CA VAL A 67 2.40 -8.23 22.16
C VAL A 67 2.80 -9.67 22.49
N ARG A 68 3.11 -10.44 21.47
CA ARG A 68 3.67 -11.78 21.62
C ARG A 68 5.19 -11.69 21.52
N THR A 69 5.86 -11.94 22.62
CA THR A 69 7.30 -12.05 22.67
C THR A 69 7.70 -13.49 22.45
N MET A 70 8.60 -13.72 21.52
CA MET A 70 9.14 -15.06 21.22
C MET A 70 10.66 -15.01 21.39
N VAL A 71 11.21 -15.98 22.07
CA VAL A 71 12.66 -16.14 22.25
C VAL A 71 13.04 -17.52 21.72
N VAL A 72 14.04 -17.54 20.86
CA VAL A 72 14.62 -18.79 20.36
C VAL A 72 16.08 -18.82 20.80
N ALA A 73 16.49 -19.91 21.40
CA ALA A 73 17.86 -20.17 21.82
C ALA A 73 18.38 -21.45 21.17
N ALA A 74 19.66 -21.45 20.79
CA ALA A 74 20.31 -22.63 20.25
C ALA A 74 21.76 -22.69 20.75
N ASN A 75 22.23 -23.90 21.01
CA ASN A 75 23.63 -24.21 21.28
C ASN A 75 24.12 -25.23 20.25
N ALA A 76 25.02 -24.80 19.38
CA ALA A 76 25.51 -25.65 18.30
C ALA A 76 26.42 -26.78 18.79
N ASP A 77 27.17 -26.55 19.88
CA ASP A 77 28.11 -27.55 20.41
C ASP A 77 27.40 -28.71 21.11
N LEU A 78 26.18 -28.44 21.63
CA LEU A 78 25.36 -29.42 22.31
C LEU A 78 24.21 -29.94 21.44
N ASP A 79 24.11 -29.49 20.20
CA ASP A 79 22.97 -29.75 19.29
C ASP A 79 21.61 -29.52 19.98
N ALA A 80 21.56 -28.49 20.84
CA ALA A 80 20.41 -28.18 21.65
C ALA A 80 19.75 -26.88 21.18
N TYR A 81 18.43 -26.87 21.12
CA TYR A 81 17.65 -25.69 20.81
C TYR A 81 16.36 -25.65 21.65
N GLY A 82 15.83 -24.45 21.82
CA GLY A 82 14.59 -24.25 22.54
C GLY A 82 13.93 -22.94 22.16
N MET A 83 12.66 -22.85 22.44
CA MET A 83 11.89 -21.63 22.29
C MET A 83 10.98 -21.39 23.50
N ALA A 84 10.75 -20.15 23.78
CA ALA A 84 9.72 -19.72 24.74
C ALA A 84 8.93 -18.55 24.14
N GLU A 85 7.67 -18.47 24.50
CA GLU A 85 6.82 -17.36 24.10
C GLU A 85 5.94 -16.87 25.25
N LYS A 86 5.63 -15.59 25.24
CA LYS A 86 4.71 -14.97 26.19
C LYS A 86 3.90 -13.89 25.50
N THR A 87 2.59 -13.96 25.66
CA THR A 87 1.69 -12.89 25.22
C THR A 87 1.40 -11.95 26.39
N THR A 88 1.67 -10.67 26.19
CA THR A 88 1.46 -9.62 27.19
C THR A 88 0.44 -8.62 26.66
N PRO A 89 -0.69 -8.38 27.35
CA PRO A 89 -1.63 -7.35 26.94
C PRO A 89 -1.02 -5.96 27.13
N VAL A 90 -1.22 -5.11 26.13
CA VAL A 90 -0.79 -3.71 26.14
C VAL A 90 -2.04 -2.84 26.25
N ARG A 91 -2.18 -2.14 27.37
CA ARG A 91 -3.34 -1.31 27.68
C ARG A 91 -2.89 0.05 28.20
N SER A 92 -3.72 1.06 27.98
CA SER A 92 -3.58 2.39 28.56
C SER A 92 -4.87 2.76 29.26
N PRO A 93 -4.86 3.61 30.31
CA PRO A 93 -6.07 4.05 30.99
C PRO A 93 -7.12 4.66 30.05
N LEU A 94 -6.66 5.37 29.04
CA LEU A 94 -7.49 5.93 27.97
C LEU A 94 -7.00 5.41 26.61
N MET A 95 -7.91 4.82 25.82
CA MET A 95 -7.60 4.30 24.49
C MET A 95 -8.65 4.72 23.47
N LEU A 96 -8.24 4.75 22.21
CA LEU A 96 -9.09 5.08 21.07
C LEU A 96 -8.97 4.03 19.97
N LEU A 97 -10.09 3.76 19.33
CA LEU A 97 -10.16 3.05 18.05
C LEU A 97 -11.06 3.86 17.12
N ALA A 98 -10.57 4.16 15.93
CA ALA A 98 -11.35 4.84 14.90
C ALA A 98 -11.25 4.07 13.59
N SER A 99 -12.34 3.98 12.85
CA SER A 99 -12.40 3.19 11.62
C SER A 99 -13.11 3.96 10.51
N LEU A 100 -12.54 3.88 9.31
CA LEU A 100 -13.14 4.37 8.07
C LEU A 100 -13.07 3.26 7.00
N PRO A 101 -13.87 3.34 5.93
CA PRO A 101 -13.73 2.45 4.78
C PRO A 101 -12.31 2.46 4.23
N ARG A 102 -11.91 1.39 3.55
CA ARG A 102 -10.55 1.31 2.96
C ARG A 102 -10.30 2.32 1.86
N LYS A 103 -11.35 2.67 1.15
CA LYS A 103 -11.34 3.60 0.04
C LYS A 103 -12.59 4.43 0.10
N VAL A 104 -12.47 5.67 -0.28
CA VAL A 104 -13.59 6.59 -0.42
C VAL A 104 -13.47 7.33 -1.74
N THR A 105 -14.57 7.92 -2.19
CA THR A 105 -14.63 8.68 -3.43
C THR A 105 -14.65 10.18 -3.16
N PRO A 106 -14.20 11.02 -4.09
CA PRO A 106 -14.35 12.47 -3.96
C PRO A 106 -15.81 12.87 -3.72
N LYS A 107 -16.03 13.86 -2.86
CA LYS A 107 -17.35 14.42 -2.46
C LYS A 107 -18.24 13.44 -1.67
N GLU A 108 -17.75 12.27 -1.33
CA GLU A 108 -18.49 11.32 -0.50
C GLU A 108 -18.63 11.87 0.95
N LYS A 109 -19.76 11.60 1.57
CA LYS A 109 -19.96 11.85 3.01
C LYS A 109 -19.83 10.53 3.75
N VAL A 110 -18.97 10.51 4.76
CA VAL A 110 -18.69 9.32 5.58
C VAL A 110 -18.75 9.67 7.05
N THR A 111 -19.27 8.76 7.84
CA THR A 111 -19.28 8.89 9.30
C THR A 111 -18.09 8.14 9.88
N LEU A 112 -17.31 8.80 10.73
CA LEU A 112 -16.18 8.25 11.47
C LEU A 112 -16.68 7.81 12.86
N PRO A 113 -16.88 6.51 13.11
CA PRO A 113 -17.07 5.99 14.45
C PRO A 113 -15.75 6.01 15.21
N VAL A 114 -15.80 6.54 16.41
CA VAL A 114 -14.67 6.61 17.35
C VAL A 114 -15.07 5.91 18.64
N THR A 115 -14.52 4.73 18.86
CA THR A 115 -14.68 4.03 20.13
C THR A 115 -13.66 4.55 21.14
N VAL A 116 -14.16 4.98 22.28
CA VAL A 116 -13.38 5.47 23.42
C VAL A 116 -13.44 4.43 24.51
N PHE A 117 -12.28 3.96 24.96
CA PHE A 117 -12.18 3.02 26.07
C PHE A 117 -11.63 3.76 27.30
N ALA A 118 -12.45 3.89 28.33
CA ALA A 118 -12.03 4.30 29.68
C ALA A 118 -11.78 3.04 30.49
N MET A 119 -10.51 2.69 30.68
CA MET A 119 -10.11 1.42 31.33
C MET A 119 -9.94 1.53 32.85
N GLU A 120 -9.90 2.75 33.35
CA GLU A 120 -9.70 3.02 34.78
C GLU A 120 -10.69 4.07 35.31
N ASN A 121 -10.99 3.97 36.60
CA ASN A 121 -12.00 4.80 37.28
C ASN A 121 -11.71 6.31 37.29
N HIS A 122 -10.46 6.71 37.10
CA HIS A 122 -10.08 8.13 37.06
C HIS A 122 -10.37 8.78 35.70
N VAL A 123 -10.60 7.99 34.65
CA VAL A 123 -10.98 8.46 33.30
C VAL A 123 -12.49 8.67 33.26
N LYS A 124 -12.95 9.89 33.58
CA LYS A 124 -14.40 10.18 33.67
C LYS A 124 -14.93 11.03 32.53
N ASN A 125 -14.28 12.16 32.24
CA ASN A 125 -14.71 13.08 31.19
C ASN A 125 -13.63 13.09 30.12
N VAL A 126 -13.98 12.63 28.92
CA VAL A 126 -13.09 12.52 27.79
C VAL A 126 -13.50 13.53 26.73
N THR A 127 -12.60 14.42 26.37
CA THR A 127 -12.78 15.35 25.25
C THR A 127 -12.12 14.74 24.02
N LEU A 128 -12.91 14.56 22.98
CA LEU A 128 -12.48 14.09 21.66
C LEU A 128 -12.27 15.27 20.73
N GLN A 129 -11.21 15.26 19.95
CA GLN A 129 -10.95 16.21 18.90
C GLN A 129 -10.56 15.47 17.62
N VAL A 130 -11.21 15.79 16.50
CA VAL A 130 -10.90 15.28 15.17
C VAL A 130 -10.20 16.37 14.36
N LYS A 131 -9.05 16.02 13.78
CA LYS A 131 -8.33 16.84 12.81
C LYS A 131 -8.16 16.04 11.53
N ALA A 132 -8.37 16.68 10.40
CA ALA A 132 -8.22 16.09 9.08
C ALA A 132 -7.17 16.87 8.25
N ASN A 133 -6.54 16.17 7.29
CA ASN A 133 -5.76 16.84 6.25
C ASN A 133 -6.70 17.38 5.16
N ASN A 134 -6.12 17.91 4.08
CA ASN A 134 -6.88 18.44 2.92
C ASN A 134 -7.73 17.39 2.18
N GLY A 135 -7.59 16.10 2.49
CA GLY A 135 -8.43 15.03 1.94
C GLY A 135 -9.83 14.97 2.56
N PHE A 136 -10.03 15.57 3.73
CA PHE A 136 -11.32 15.57 4.43
C PHE A 136 -11.65 16.92 5.04
N ARG A 137 -12.94 17.18 5.10
CA ARG A 137 -13.53 18.29 5.87
C ARG A 137 -14.44 17.71 6.94
N VAL A 138 -14.29 18.13 8.19
CA VAL A 138 -15.19 17.76 9.28
C VAL A 138 -16.49 18.56 9.12
N ILE A 139 -17.62 17.87 9.10
CA ILE A 139 -18.95 18.47 9.06
C ILE A 139 -19.43 18.69 10.49
N GLY A 140 -19.81 19.91 10.82
CA GLY A 140 -20.29 20.25 12.17
C GLY A 140 -19.15 20.38 13.20
N LYS A 141 -19.36 19.81 14.39
CA LYS A 141 -18.41 19.95 15.51
C LYS A 141 -17.24 18.99 15.39
N SER A 142 -16.02 19.49 15.36
CA SER A 142 -14.80 18.71 15.41
C SER A 142 -14.40 18.25 16.82
N THR A 143 -15.15 18.67 17.85
CA THR A 143 -14.92 18.33 19.24
C THR A 143 -16.22 17.83 19.89
N GLN A 144 -16.12 16.72 20.63
CA GLN A 144 -17.23 16.15 21.42
C GLN A 144 -16.70 15.71 22.77
N SER A 145 -17.60 15.65 23.77
CA SER A 145 -17.27 15.15 25.13
C SER A 145 -18.06 13.89 25.41
N VAL A 146 -17.41 12.91 26.01
CA VAL A 146 -17.98 11.63 26.41
C VAL A 146 -17.70 11.42 27.89
N SER A 147 -18.72 11.11 28.69
CA SER A 147 -18.60 10.92 30.13
C SER A 147 -18.76 9.44 30.52
N PHE A 148 -17.97 8.99 31.47
CA PHE A 148 -17.95 7.64 32.00
C PHE A 148 -18.19 7.66 33.53
N ALA A 149 -19.17 6.90 34.00
CA ALA A 149 -19.41 6.70 35.42
C ALA A 149 -18.48 5.63 36.00
N ARG A 150 -18.09 4.66 35.22
CA ARG A 150 -17.22 3.53 35.53
C ARG A 150 -16.39 3.18 34.31
N PRO A 151 -15.34 2.34 34.41
CA PRO A 151 -14.64 1.80 33.26
C PRO A 151 -15.62 1.17 32.27
N ASP A 152 -15.60 1.64 31.02
CA ASP A 152 -16.54 1.25 29.98
C ASP A 152 -16.03 1.70 28.62
N GLU A 153 -16.75 1.32 27.56
CA GLU A 153 -16.54 1.81 26.21
C GLU A 153 -17.75 2.58 25.69
N LYS A 154 -17.50 3.62 24.91
CA LYS A 154 -18.54 4.41 24.23
C LYS A 154 -18.11 4.80 22.83
N VAL A 155 -19.06 4.90 21.94
CA VAL A 155 -18.82 5.32 20.56
C VAL A 155 -19.32 6.75 20.36
N ALA A 156 -18.47 7.59 19.80
CA ALA A 156 -18.82 8.91 19.30
C ALA A 156 -18.72 8.91 17.77
N TYR A 157 -19.53 9.73 17.10
CA TYR A 157 -19.60 9.79 15.65
C TYR A 157 -19.25 11.18 15.16
N PHE A 158 -18.42 11.25 14.10
CA PHE A 158 -18.07 12.50 13.43
C PHE A 158 -18.36 12.35 11.94
N ASP A 159 -19.04 13.33 11.37
CA ASP A 159 -19.32 13.33 9.95
C ASP A 159 -18.19 14.06 9.20
N LEU A 160 -17.76 13.44 8.13
CA LEU A 160 -16.68 13.92 7.28
C LEU A 160 -17.18 14.01 5.83
N GLU A 161 -16.72 15.01 5.11
CA GLU A 161 -16.87 15.12 3.68
C GLU A 161 -15.49 14.94 3.02
N VAL A 162 -15.44 14.09 2.02
CA VAL A 162 -14.23 13.85 1.24
C VAL A 162 -14.02 15.01 0.27
N ALA A 163 -12.84 15.57 0.23
CA ALA A 163 -12.50 16.65 -0.70
C ALA A 163 -12.57 16.18 -2.17
N ASP A 164 -12.77 17.14 -3.08
CA ASP A 164 -12.80 16.87 -4.53
C ASP A 164 -11.39 16.67 -5.09
N LEU A 165 -10.70 15.65 -4.61
CA LEU A 165 -9.34 15.29 -5.02
C LEU A 165 -9.12 13.78 -4.90
N THR A 166 -8.06 13.28 -5.52
CA THR A 166 -7.57 11.91 -5.34
C THR A 166 -6.25 11.92 -4.59
N GLY A 167 -5.98 10.88 -3.80
CA GLY A 167 -4.74 10.77 -3.03
C GLY A 167 -4.94 10.13 -1.67
N ILE A 168 -4.13 10.51 -0.68
CA ILE A 168 -4.21 9.96 0.67
C ILE A 168 -4.96 10.93 1.57
N GLY A 169 -6.11 10.50 2.07
CA GLY A 169 -6.84 11.13 3.15
C GLY A 169 -6.30 10.67 4.51
N LYS A 170 -6.16 11.61 5.45
CA LYS A 170 -5.73 11.33 6.81
C LYS A 170 -6.62 12.04 7.82
N VAL A 171 -7.06 11.29 8.83
CA VAL A 171 -7.81 11.81 9.97
C VAL A 171 -7.08 11.41 11.25
N THR A 172 -6.87 12.35 12.14
CA THR A 172 -6.28 12.14 13.46
C THR A 172 -7.33 12.43 14.51
N VAL A 173 -7.62 11.44 15.35
CA VAL A 173 -8.48 11.59 16.52
C VAL A 173 -7.60 11.69 17.76
N THR A 174 -7.87 12.67 18.61
CA THR A 174 -7.21 12.83 19.91
C THR A 174 -8.26 12.80 21.01
N ALA A 175 -8.01 12.05 22.07
CA ALA A 175 -8.80 12.03 23.29
C ALA A 175 -7.95 12.54 24.46
N THR A 176 -8.56 13.32 25.34
CA THR A 176 -7.92 13.83 26.57
C THR A 176 -8.86 13.69 27.74
N SER A 177 -8.32 13.24 28.89
CA SER A 177 -9.03 13.17 30.16
C SER A 177 -8.04 13.41 31.31
N GLY A 178 -8.04 14.61 31.88
CA GLY A 178 -7.03 15.01 32.84
C GLY A 178 -5.61 14.90 32.27
N LYS A 179 -4.79 14.03 32.86
CA LYS A 179 -3.41 13.77 32.38
C LYS A 179 -3.34 12.73 31.27
N GLU A 180 -4.41 11.96 31.07
CA GLU A 180 -4.47 10.90 30.08
C GLU A 180 -4.70 11.48 28.69
N LYS A 181 -3.94 10.94 27.72
CA LYS A 181 -4.03 11.35 26.32
C LYS A 181 -3.86 10.16 25.39
N ALA A 182 -4.82 9.95 24.51
CA ALA A 182 -4.76 8.98 23.45
C ALA A 182 -4.86 9.66 22.07
N SER A 183 -4.30 9.05 21.04
CA SER A 183 -4.38 9.54 19.67
C SER A 183 -4.42 8.36 18.70
N TYR A 184 -5.25 8.47 17.69
CA TYR A 184 -5.41 7.45 16.65
C TYR A 184 -5.44 8.11 15.28
N ASP A 185 -4.61 7.59 14.36
CA ASP A 185 -4.52 8.06 12.97
C ASP A 185 -5.17 7.05 12.05
N VAL A 186 -6.04 7.52 11.16
CA VAL A 186 -6.64 6.74 10.07
C VAL A 186 -6.14 7.32 8.75
N GLU A 187 -5.51 6.50 7.94
CA GLU A 187 -5.11 6.84 6.57
C GLU A 187 -5.85 5.93 5.59
N LEU A 188 -6.33 6.49 4.49
CA LEU A 188 -7.04 5.76 3.45
C LEU A 188 -6.84 6.41 2.08
N ASP A 189 -7.15 5.65 1.02
CA ASP A 189 -7.04 6.14 -0.34
C ASP A 189 -8.35 6.79 -0.79
N ILE A 190 -8.26 8.04 -1.25
CA ILE A 190 -9.32 8.75 -1.98
C ILE A 190 -9.13 8.43 -3.46
N MET A 191 -10.05 7.67 -4.04
CA MET A 191 -9.94 7.17 -5.40
C MET A 191 -11.16 7.53 -6.22
N ASN A 192 -10.94 7.84 -7.49
CA ASN A 192 -12.04 7.92 -8.43
C ASN A 192 -12.49 6.49 -8.80
N PRO A 193 -13.76 6.10 -8.53
CA PRO A 193 -14.27 4.77 -8.87
C PRO A 193 -14.59 4.61 -10.36
N ASN A 194 -14.71 5.73 -11.08
CA ASN A 194 -15.10 5.72 -12.47
C ASN A 194 -14.00 5.15 -13.36
N PRO A 195 -14.34 4.44 -14.43
CA PRO A 195 -13.37 3.97 -15.41
C PRO A 195 -12.66 5.15 -16.07
N VAL A 196 -11.42 4.90 -16.50
CA VAL A 196 -10.68 5.88 -17.28
C VAL A 196 -11.36 6.05 -18.64
N THR A 197 -11.73 7.27 -18.96
CA THR A 197 -12.28 7.62 -20.29
C THR A 197 -11.21 8.34 -21.08
N THR A 198 -11.01 7.93 -22.34
CA THR A 198 -10.07 8.56 -23.26
C THR A 198 -10.84 9.21 -24.39
N THR A 199 -10.55 10.48 -24.63
CA THR A 199 -10.99 11.19 -25.84
C THR A 199 -9.77 11.52 -26.68
N TYR A 200 -9.91 11.49 -27.97
CA TYR A 200 -8.84 11.92 -28.87
C TYR A 200 -9.39 12.89 -29.93
N LYS A 201 -8.53 13.76 -30.40
CA LYS A 201 -8.77 14.65 -31.51
C LYS A 201 -7.61 14.50 -32.48
N GLU A 202 -7.90 14.45 -33.76
CA GLU A 202 -6.92 14.35 -34.80
C GLU A 202 -7.13 15.48 -35.80
N ILE A 203 -6.04 16.06 -36.27
CA ILE A 203 -6.03 17.03 -37.34
C ILE A 203 -4.93 16.62 -38.34
N VAL A 204 -5.23 16.71 -39.60
CA VAL A 204 -4.25 16.54 -40.66
C VAL A 204 -3.83 17.92 -41.16
N LEU A 205 -2.54 18.14 -41.27
CA LEU A 205 -1.94 19.40 -41.70
C LEU A 205 -1.18 19.18 -42.99
N GLU A 206 -1.48 20.00 -43.99
CA GLU A 206 -0.68 20.05 -45.20
C GLU A 206 0.63 20.85 -44.97
N PRO A 207 1.67 20.64 -45.80
CA PRO A 207 2.91 21.36 -45.66
C PRO A 207 2.72 22.88 -45.59
N GLY A 208 3.27 23.51 -44.56
CA GLY A 208 3.13 24.95 -44.31
C GLY A 208 1.85 25.39 -43.57
N GLN A 209 0.95 24.48 -43.26
CA GLN A 209 -0.25 24.80 -42.50
C GLN A 209 0.02 24.75 -40.98
N SER A 210 -0.76 25.54 -40.26
CA SER A 210 -0.81 25.52 -38.79
C SER A 210 -2.18 25.06 -38.33
N GLY A 211 -2.22 24.27 -37.27
CA GLY A 211 -3.44 23.79 -36.68
C GLY A 211 -3.51 24.08 -35.19
N ARG A 212 -4.73 24.16 -34.65
CA ARG A 212 -4.99 24.34 -33.22
C ARG A 212 -5.87 23.20 -32.70
N ILE A 213 -5.44 22.60 -31.61
CA ILE A 213 -6.24 21.62 -30.88
C ILE A 213 -6.61 22.23 -29.53
N ASP A 214 -7.89 22.49 -29.33
CA ASP A 214 -8.42 22.91 -28.04
C ASP A 214 -8.77 21.66 -27.22
N TRP A 215 -8.24 21.63 -26.00
CA TRP A 215 -8.48 20.58 -25.04
C TRP A 215 -9.00 21.16 -23.72
N ALA A 216 -10.04 20.54 -23.17
CA ALA A 216 -10.59 20.88 -21.88
C ALA A 216 -10.49 19.67 -20.93
N SER A 217 -10.06 19.90 -19.70
CA SER A 217 -10.07 18.87 -18.67
C SER A 217 -11.49 18.45 -18.33
N PHE A 218 -11.67 17.17 -18.05
CA PHE A 218 -12.96 16.60 -17.65
C PHE A 218 -12.79 15.61 -16.49
N GLY A 219 -13.89 15.30 -15.79
CA GLY A 219 -13.87 14.39 -14.65
C GLY A 219 -13.24 15.01 -13.39
N VAL A 220 -12.54 14.21 -12.59
CA VAL A 220 -11.97 14.65 -11.30
C VAL A 220 -10.75 15.52 -11.52
N ALA A 221 -10.67 16.66 -10.84
CA ALA A 221 -9.54 17.58 -10.92
C ALA A 221 -8.22 16.85 -10.60
N GLY A 222 -7.19 17.12 -11.40
CA GLY A 222 -5.86 16.51 -11.25
C GLY A 222 -5.75 15.06 -11.75
N SER A 223 -6.84 14.43 -12.21
CA SER A 223 -6.82 13.07 -12.76
C SER A 223 -6.54 13.00 -14.26
N ASN A 224 -6.57 14.13 -14.95
CA ASN A 224 -6.41 14.21 -16.39
C ASN A 224 -4.95 14.02 -16.80
N LYS A 225 -4.77 13.29 -17.91
CA LYS A 225 -3.49 13.16 -18.60
C LYS A 225 -3.74 13.44 -20.08
N ALA A 226 -2.94 14.29 -20.68
CA ALA A 226 -2.98 14.56 -22.11
C ALA A 226 -1.67 14.08 -22.74
N ARG A 227 -1.76 13.59 -23.97
CA ARG A 227 -0.63 13.27 -24.84
C ARG A 227 -0.87 13.93 -26.18
N LEU A 228 0.12 14.64 -26.65
CA LEU A 228 0.17 15.15 -28.02
C LEU A 228 1.14 14.29 -28.81
N GLU A 229 0.69 13.80 -29.95
CA GLU A 229 1.51 13.05 -30.87
C GLU A 229 1.49 13.79 -32.22
N VAL A 230 2.67 14.01 -32.77
CA VAL A 230 2.85 14.63 -34.11
C VAL A 230 3.64 13.64 -34.96
N SER A 231 3.07 13.23 -36.07
CA SER A 231 3.68 12.23 -36.94
C SER A 231 3.45 12.59 -38.41
N SER A 232 4.41 12.27 -39.28
CA SER A 232 4.25 12.34 -40.70
C SER A 232 3.59 11.10 -41.33
N PHE A 233 3.31 10.08 -40.52
CA PHE A 233 2.59 8.87 -40.91
C PHE A 233 1.34 8.73 -40.04
N PRO A 234 0.29 8.02 -40.50
CA PRO A 234 -0.82 7.66 -39.65
C PRO A 234 -0.32 7.00 -38.37
N SER A 235 -0.74 7.50 -37.21
CA SER A 235 -0.24 6.98 -35.95
C SER A 235 -0.72 5.56 -35.74
N ILE A 236 0.20 4.61 -35.77
CA ILE A 236 -0.07 3.26 -35.25
C ILE A 236 0.30 3.26 -33.80
N ASP A 237 -0.70 3.25 -32.91
CA ASP A 237 -0.45 3.22 -31.45
C ASP A 237 0.10 1.85 -31.01
N PHE A 238 1.38 1.65 -31.21
CA PHE A 238 2.10 0.49 -30.73
C PHE A 238 2.18 0.44 -29.20
N ASN A 239 2.14 1.59 -28.52
CA ASN A 239 2.35 1.64 -27.06
C ASN A 239 1.30 0.87 -26.27
N ARG A 240 0.06 0.89 -26.73
CA ARG A 240 -1.02 0.11 -26.13
C ARG A 240 -0.81 -1.40 -26.27
N ARG A 241 -0.22 -1.83 -27.38
CA ARG A 241 0.14 -3.23 -27.63
C ARG A 241 1.43 -3.62 -26.93
N LEU A 242 2.40 -2.71 -26.76
CA LEU A 242 3.66 -2.98 -26.08
C LEU A 242 3.45 -3.42 -24.64
N ASP A 243 2.59 -2.75 -23.90
CA ASP A 243 2.29 -3.14 -22.52
C ASP A 243 1.65 -4.54 -22.41
N TYR A 244 0.89 -4.93 -23.44
CA TYR A 244 0.35 -6.29 -23.54
C TYR A 244 1.45 -7.32 -23.84
N LEU A 245 2.44 -6.99 -24.64
CA LEU A 245 3.55 -7.89 -24.98
C LEU A 245 4.59 -8.02 -23.85
N ILE A 246 4.74 -7.01 -22.98
CA ILE A 246 5.69 -7.02 -21.86
C ILE A 246 5.04 -7.72 -20.64
N GLN A 247 4.84 -9.02 -20.75
CA GLN A 247 4.27 -9.83 -19.67
C GLN A 247 5.29 -10.84 -19.13
N TYR A 248 5.11 -11.20 -17.85
CA TYR A 248 5.90 -12.26 -17.24
C TYR A 248 5.56 -13.61 -17.89
N PRO A 249 6.55 -14.46 -18.19
CA PRO A 249 6.32 -15.75 -18.85
C PRO A 249 5.66 -16.76 -17.91
N HIS A 250 4.36 -16.92 -18.03
CA HIS A 250 3.58 -17.93 -17.31
C HIS A 250 3.17 -19.06 -18.28
N GLY A 251 2.81 -20.21 -17.71
CA GLY A 251 2.18 -21.32 -18.42
C GLY A 251 3.15 -22.40 -18.90
N CYS A 252 2.74 -23.14 -19.94
CA CYS A 252 3.52 -24.22 -20.56
C CYS A 252 4.67 -23.69 -21.45
N VAL A 253 5.40 -24.58 -22.10
CA VAL A 253 6.50 -24.24 -23.01
C VAL A 253 6.05 -23.25 -24.08
N GLU A 254 4.94 -23.54 -24.75
CA GLU A 254 4.38 -22.72 -25.81
C GLU A 254 4.03 -21.30 -25.33
N GLN A 255 3.30 -21.22 -24.20
CA GLN A 255 2.90 -19.92 -23.63
C GLN A 255 4.10 -19.11 -23.16
N THR A 256 5.10 -19.79 -22.56
CA THR A 256 6.34 -19.18 -22.12
C THR A 256 7.12 -18.62 -23.30
N THR A 257 7.29 -19.41 -24.36
CA THR A 257 7.98 -19.00 -25.59
C THR A 257 7.25 -17.85 -26.29
N SER A 258 5.94 -17.98 -26.51
CA SER A 258 5.12 -16.95 -27.14
C SER A 258 5.09 -15.63 -26.37
N GLY A 259 5.19 -15.71 -25.04
CA GLY A 259 5.25 -14.52 -24.17
C GLY A 259 6.61 -13.83 -24.12
N VAL A 260 7.71 -14.58 -24.29
CA VAL A 260 9.08 -14.04 -24.19
C VAL A 260 9.66 -13.67 -25.54
N PHE A 261 9.41 -14.46 -26.58
CA PHE A 261 10.01 -14.27 -27.90
C PHE A 261 9.80 -12.86 -28.48
N PRO A 262 8.59 -12.26 -28.45
CA PRO A 262 8.42 -10.89 -28.93
C PRO A 262 9.26 -9.88 -28.14
N GLN A 263 9.48 -10.11 -26.84
CA GLN A 263 10.21 -9.19 -25.99
C GLN A 263 11.70 -9.07 -26.35
N LEU A 264 12.26 -10.05 -27.06
CA LEU A 264 13.64 -10.00 -27.55
C LEU A 264 13.85 -8.86 -28.54
N TYR A 265 12.83 -8.52 -29.33
CA TYR A 265 12.92 -7.59 -30.45
C TYR A 265 12.16 -6.27 -30.22
N LEU A 266 11.48 -6.11 -29.09
CA LEU A 266 10.69 -4.90 -28.84
C LEU A 266 11.52 -3.61 -28.85
N ALA A 267 12.77 -3.67 -28.41
CA ALA A 267 13.64 -2.51 -28.39
C ALA A 267 14.10 -2.07 -29.79
N ASP A 268 14.01 -2.97 -30.80
CA ASP A 268 14.42 -2.69 -32.14
C ASP A 268 13.30 -2.03 -32.98
N ILE A 269 12.05 -2.23 -32.56
CA ILE A 269 10.86 -1.77 -33.29
C ILE A 269 10.11 -0.62 -32.61
N ALA A 270 10.44 -0.32 -31.36
CA ALA A 270 9.79 0.74 -30.60
C ALA A 270 10.76 1.43 -29.63
N ASP A 271 10.52 2.71 -29.40
CA ASP A 271 11.26 3.45 -28.38
C ASP A 271 10.74 3.07 -26.98
N ILE A 272 11.57 2.34 -26.24
CA ILE A 272 11.22 1.75 -24.94
C ILE A 272 11.98 2.44 -23.83
N ASP A 273 11.25 2.95 -22.84
CA ASP A 273 11.84 3.58 -21.66
C ASP A 273 12.66 2.57 -20.81
N LEU A 274 13.51 3.10 -19.95
CA LEU A 274 14.44 2.30 -19.11
C LEU A 274 13.69 1.32 -18.19
N ALA A 275 12.52 1.70 -17.68
CA ALA A 275 11.74 0.86 -16.79
C ALA A 275 11.19 -0.38 -17.53
N ARG A 276 10.69 -0.18 -18.77
CA ARG A 276 10.25 -1.28 -19.63
C ARG A 276 11.43 -2.15 -20.08
N LYS A 277 12.56 -1.57 -20.46
CA LYS A 277 13.78 -2.34 -20.80
C LYS A 277 14.20 -3.25 -19.63
N THR A 278 14.20 -2.73 -18.42
CA THR A 278 14.52 -3.52 -17.22
C THR A 278 13.52 -4.66 -16.98
N LYS A 279 12.24 -4.41 -17.22
CA LYS A 279 11.18 -5.43 -17.09
C LYS A 279 11.31 -6.51 -18.16
N ILE A 280 11.56 -6.14 -19.39
CA ILE A 280 11.81 -7.04 -20.53
C ILE A 280 12.99 -7.97 -20.21
N GLN A 281 14.12 -7.42 -19.76
CA GLN A 281 15.29 -8.21 -19.42
C GLN A 281 15.02 -9.24 -18.32
N LYS A 282 14.28 -8.85 -17.29
CA LYS A 282 13.83 -9.78 -16.23
C LYS A 282 12.92 -10.88 -16.77
N ASN A 283 12.00 -10.55 -17.65
CA ASN A 283 11.07 -11.51 -18.25
C ASN A 283 11.81 -12.49 -19.16
N ILE A 284 12.76 -12.02 -19.96
CA ILE A 284 13.61 -12.87 -20.82
C ILE A 284 14.39 -13.86 -19.96
N THR A 285 15.09 -13.39 -18.93
CA THR A 285 15.84 -14.26 -18.01
C THR A 285 14.96 -15.30 -17.34
N ALA A 286 13.79 -14.88 -16.84
CA ALA A 286 12.83 -15.79 -16.22
C ALA A 286 12.27 -16.83 -17.22
N GLY A 287 12.04 -16.41 -18.47
CA GLY A 287 11.58 -17.29 -19.54
C GLY A 287 12.61 -18.35 -19.90
N ILE A 288 13.87 -17.97 -20.06
CA ILE A 288 14.96 -18.92 -20.33
C ILE A 288 15.09 -19.92 -19.18
N GLN A 289 15.12 -19.44 -17.94
CA GLN A 289 15.18 -20.34 -16.76
C GLN A 289 14.00 -21.30 -16.70
N LYS A 290 12.80 -20.84 -17.06
CA LYS A 290 11.61 -21.66 -17.07
C LYS A 290 11.63 -22.69 -18.19
N LEU A 291 12.05 -22.32 -19.39
CA LEU A 291 12.19 -23.22 -20.51
C LEU A 291 13.20 -24.34 -20.23
N SER A 292 14.30 -24.03 -19.54
CA SER A 292 15.29 -25.04 -19.12
C SER A 292 14.70 -26.10 -18.13
N GLN A 293 13.62 -25.75 -17.41
CA GLN A 293 12.94 -26.71 -16.50
C GLN A 293 12.06 -27.71 -17.24
N PHE A 294 11.71 -27.43 -18.49
CA PHE A 294 10.92 -28.37 -19.31
C PHE A 294 11.81 -29.31 -20.11
N GLN A 295 13.11 -29.01 -20.22
CA GLN A 295 14.04 -29.86 -20.95
C GLN A 295 14.22 -31.19 -20.22
N VAL A 296 14.02 -32.28 -20.95
CA VAL A 296 14.20 -33.64 -20.44
C VAL A 296 15.64 -34.14 -20.63
N ALA A 297 15.99 -35.26 -20.00
CA ALA A 297 17.37 -35.74 -19.95
C ALA A 297 17.98 -36.05 -21.32
N ASP A 298 17.20 -36.30 -22.33
CA ASP A 298 17.61 -36.54 -23.71
C ASP A 298 17.76 -35.28 -24.56
N GLY A 299 17.51 -34.10 -23.93
CA GLY A 299 17.68 -32.80 -24.57
C GLY A 299 16.46 -32.28 -25.33
N GLY A 300 15.35 -33.01 -25.28
CA GLY A 300 14.07 -32.63 -25.90
C GLY A 300 13.22 -31.70 -25.02
#